data_c14e0f771f24c4c68da1eaa0843dad08
#
_entry.id   c14e0f771f24c4c68da1eaa0843dad08
#
_cell.length_a   1.000
_cell.length_b   1.000
_cell.length_c   1.000
_cell.angle_alpha   90.00
_cell.angle_beta   90.00
_cell.angle_gamma   90.00
#
_symmetry.space_group_name_H-M   'P 1'
#
loop_
_entity.id
_entity.type
_entity.pdbx_description
1 polymer ?
#
loop_
_entity_poly.entity_id
_entity_poly.type
_entity_poly.pdbx_seq_one_letter_code
_entity_poly.pdbx_strand_id
1 'polypeptide(L)'
;MTGGQGDFSQMRDGYMLEMKPNRMWRPFLGGKMLDELSEIVPATDGHYPERWICSTTAASDGTGISITQDGRRLTEYVEKPLPVLVKLLDSYSRLMIQVHPDDRRAAEYFHSLKGKAECWHILGTREMNGEKPYVYLGFK
;
A
#
# COMPACT_ATOMS: atom_id res chain seq x y z
N MET A 1 -12.77 32.41 6.18
CA MET A 1 -11.62 31.50 6.20
C MET A 1 -11.45 31.00 4.78
N THR A 2 -10.55 31.60 4.04
CA THR A 2 -10.30 31.32 2.63
C THR A 2 -9.41 30.08 2.55
N GLY A 3 -9.99 28.96 2.11
CA GLY A 3 -9.22 27.77 1.77
C GLY A 3 -8.28 28.10 0.62
N GLY A 4 -6.98 28.08 0.87
CA GLY A 4 -5.98 28.27 -0.16
C GLY A 4 -6.09 27.14 -1.17
N GLN A 5 -6.59 27.41 -2.36
CA GLN A 5 -6.40 26.56 -3.52
C GLN A 5 -4.89 26.52 -3.78
N GLY A 6 -4.26 25.36 -3.63
CA GLY A 6 -2.88 25.18 -4.01
C GLY A 6 -2.72 25.55 -5.50
N ASP A 7 -1.76 26.38 -5.79
CA ASP A 7 -1.43 26.74 -7.16
C ASP A 7 -0.81 25.54 -7.89
N PHE A 8 -1.65 24.81 -8.60
CA PHE A 8 -1.24 23.64 -9.41
C PHE A 8 -0.56 24.01 -10.73
N SER A 9 -0.40 25.31 -11.03
CA SER A 9 0.24 25.78 -12.28
C SER A 9 1.72 25.35 -12.37
N GLN A 10 2.35 25.09 -11.23
CA GLN A 10 3.75 24.66 -11.14
C GLN A 10 3.96 23.15 -11.38
N MET A 11 2.93 22.33 -11.40
CA MET A 11 3.07 20.87 -11.65
C MET A 11 3.40 20.51 -13.10
N ARG A 12 3.31 21.45 -14.04
CA ARG A 12 3.58 21.22 -15.48
C ARG A 12 5.07 21.12 -15.83
N ASP A 13 5.97 21.51 -14.92
CA ASP A 13 7.41 21.60 -15.18
C ASP A 13 8.23 20.53 -14.46
N GLY A 14 7.73 19.30 -14.33
CA GLY A 14 8.57 18.15 -13.91
C GLY A 14 8.95 18.14 -12.42
N TYR A 15 8.12 18.66 -11.53
CA TYR A 15 8.36 18.58 -10.10
C TYR A 15 8.26 17.13 -9.60
N MET A 16 9.31 16.67 -8.92
CA MET A 16 9.29 15.43 -8.16
C MET A 16 8.69 15.70 -6.77
N LEU A 17 7.64 14.95 -6.41
CA LEU A 17 7.13 14.94 -5.05
C LEU A 17 7.86 13.83 -4.27
N GLU A 18 8.55 14.20 -3.22
CA GLU A 18 9.15 13.25 -2.30
C GLU A 18 8.14 12.87 -1.22
N MET A 19 7.98 11.54 -0.99
CA MET A 19 7.01 10.99 -0.04
C MET A 19 7.68 10.52 1.24
N LYS A 20 7.00 10.75 2.37
CA LYS A 20 7.36 10.08 3.62
C LYS A 20 7.08 8.59 3.52
N PRO A 21 7.81 7.73 4.27
CA PRO A 21 7.47 6.31 4.37
C PRO A 21 6.02 6.10 4.81
N ASN A 22 5.29 5.26 4.10
CA ASN A 22 3.87 4.99 4.37
C ASN A 22 3.70 3.50 4.72
N ARG A 23 4.11 3.13 5.93
CA ARG A 23 4.04 1.77 6.47
C ARG A 23 2.65 1.52 7.06
N MET A 24 2.06 0.39 6.68
CA MET A 24 0.68 0.05 7.04
C MET A 24 0.64 -1.07 8.07
N TRP A 25 -0.12 -0.83 9.14
CA TRP A 25 -0.38 -1.85 10.15
C TRP A 25 -1.23 -2.99 9.57
N ARG A 26 -0.87 -4.23 9.96
CA ARG A 26 -1.63 -5.43 9.60
C ARG A 26 -1.65 -6.43 10.76
N PRO A 27 -2.68 -7.30 10.84
CA PRO A 27 -2.76 -8.32 11.90
C PRO A 27 -1.73 -9.45 11.74
N PHE A 28 -0.99 -9.51 10.64
CA PHE A 28 0.08 -10.47 10.40
C PHE A 28 1.46 -9.80 10.51
N LEU A 29 2.48 -10.62 10.78
CA LEU A 29 3.84 -10.15 10.98
C LEU A 29 4.62 -10.09 9.67
N GLY A 30 5.60 -9.20 9.63
CA GLY A 30 6.55 -9.02 8.55
C GLY A 30 7.20 -7.64 8.58
N GLY A 31 7.86 -7.28 7.49
CA GLY A 31 8.39 -5.93 7.30
C GLY A 31 9.88 -5.78 7.52
N LYS A 32 10.59 -6.83 7.95
CA LYS A 32 12.05 -6.79 8.11
C LYS A 32 12.77 -6.40 6.84
N MET A 33 12.40 -6.97 5.69
CA MET A 33 13.00 -6.60 4.39
C MET A 33 12.68 -5.15 3.99
N LEU A 34 11.53 -4.61 4.42
CA LEU A 34 11.19 -3.21 4.19
C LEU A 34 12.00 -2.27 5.10
N ASP A 35 12.35 -2.73 6.31
CA ASP A 35 13.26 -2.00 7.20
C ASP A 35 14.67 -1.98 6.60
N GLU A 36 15.17 -3.13 6.13
CA GLU A 36 16.47 -3.25 5.44
C GLU A 36 16.53 -2.34 4.20
N LEU A 37 15.48 -2.32 3.39
CA LEU A 37 15.37 -1.44 2.23
C LEU A 37 15.39 0.06 2.61
N SER A 38 14.97 0.40 3.82
CA SER A 38 14.92 1.76 4.35
C SER A 38 16.08 2.08 5.30
N GLU A 39 17.08 1.19 5.38
CA GLU A 39 18.28 1.32 6.24
C GLU A 39 17.94 1.48 7.74
N ILE A 40 16.81 0.94 8.17
CA ILE A 40 16.38 0.96 9.58
C ILE A 40 17.08 -0.16 10.34
N VAL A 41 17.71 0.19 11.47
CA VAL A 41 18.47 -0.74 12.32
C VAL A 41 17.98 -0.66 13.76
N PRO A 42 17.67 -1.81 14.41
CA PRO A 42 17.61 -3.15 13.83
C PRO A 42 16.40 -3.36 12.91
N ALA A 43 16.60 -4.09 11.81
CA ALA A 43 15.51 -4.52 10.96
C ALA A 43 14.73 -5.66 11.61
N THR A 44 13.42 -5.53 11.75
CA THR A 44 12.58 -6.46 12.51
C THR A 44 11.27 -6.80 11.83
N ASP A 45 10.77 -8.01 12.08
CA ASP A 45 9.40 -8.36 11.71
C ASP A 45 8.42 -7.87 12.78
N GLY A 46 7.46 -7.07 12.34
CA GLY A 46 6.43 -6.48 13.20
C GLY A 46 5.10 -6.42 12.47
N HIS A 47 4.17 -5.61 12.99
CA HIS A 47 2.85 -5.43 12.40
C HIS A 47 2.80 -4.37 11.28
N TYR A 48 3.94 -4.06 10.63
CA TYR A 48 4.02 -3.12 9.52
C TYR A 48 4.62 -3.75 8.26
N PRO A 49 4.03 -4.84 7.75
CA PRO A 49 4.56 -5.63 6.63
C PRO A 49 4.30 -5.02 5.25
N GLU A 50 3.52 -3.96 5.15
CA GLU A 50 3.22 -3.28 3.89
C GLU A 50 3.76 -1.84 3.89
N ARG A 51 4.26 -1.41 2.73
CA ARG A 51 4.57 -0.01 2.42
C ARG A 51 3.78 0.40 1.19
N TRP A 52 2.84 1.31 1.35
CA TRP A 52 2.03 1.83 0.25
C TRP A 52 2.78 2.97 -0.46
N ILE A 53 2.89 2.86 -1.78
CA ILE A 53 3.68 3.77 -2.61
C ILE A 53 2.76 4.78 -3.28
N CYS A 54 3.00 6.07 -3.03
CA CYS A 54 2.23 7.17 -3.62
C CYS A 54 0.71 6.93 -3.59
N SER A 55 0.21 6.51 -2.43
CA SER A 55 -1.19 6.12 -2.29
C SER A 55 -2.12 7.32 -2.10
N THR A 56 -3.22 7.32 -2.85
CA THR A 56 -4.39 8.17 -2.60
C THR A 56 -5.54 7.42 -1.94
N THR A 57 -5.32 6.14 -1.61
CA THR A 57 -6.32 5.26 -0.98
C THR A 57 -6.24 5.37 0.53
N ALA A 58 -7.39 5.61 1.17
CA ALA A 58 -7.52 5.51 2.62
C ALA A 58 -7.84 4.06 3.03
N ALA A 59 -7.19 3.57 4.08
CA ALA A 59 -7.58 2.34 4.76
C ALA A 59 -8.77 2.61 5.70
N SER A 60 -9.38 1.55 6.23
CA SER A 60 -10.57 1.64 7.10
C SER A 60 -10.34 2.43 8.40
N ASP A 61 -9.09 2.51 8.86
CA ASP A 61 -8.67 3.28 10.03
C ASP A 61 -8.30 4.75 9.70
N GLY A 62 -8.51 5.16 8.44
CA GLY A 62 -8.19 6.51 7.96
C GLY A 62 -6.73 6.74 7.59
N THR A 63 -5.85 5.74 7.78
CA THR A 63 -4.45 5.79 7.32
C THR A 63 -4.34 5.47 5.83
N GLY A 64 -3.13 5.40 5.27
CA GLY A 64 -2.86 4.89 3.92
C GLY A 64 -2.67 5.95 2.85
N ILE A 65 -3.27 7.15 2.96
CA ILE A 65 -2.96 8.25 2.06
C ILE A 65 -1.51 8.70 2.30
N SER A 66 -0.70 8.71 1.24
CA SER A 66 0.70 9.14 1.32
C SER A 66 0.82 10.62 1.69
N ILE A 67 1.84 10.92 2.48
CA ILE A 67 2.20 12.26 2.93
C ILE A 67 3.51 12.66 2.26
N THR A 68 3.58 13.85 1.72
CA THR A 68 4.78 14.45 1.15
C THR A 68 5.74 14.91 2.25
N GLN A 69 7.00 15.16 1.92
CA GLN A 69 8.00 15.64 2.90
C GLN A 69 7.61 16.95 3.57
N ASP A 70 6.90 17.82 2.87
CA ASP A 70 6.36 19.08 3.41
C ASP A 70 5.10 18.89 4.30
N GLY A 71 4.62 17.64 4.47
CA GLY A 71 3.56 17.28 5.40
C GLY A 71 2.14 17.31 4.81
N ARG A 72 1.97 17.58 3.52
CA ARG A 72 0.66 17.58 2.86
C ARG A 72 0.29 16.20 2.37
N ARG A 73 -1.01 15.94 2.23
CA ARG A 73 -1.52 14.69 1.67
C ARG A 73 -1.34 14.67 0.16
N LEU A 74 -0.99 13.53 -0.42
CA LEU A 74 -0.90 13.38 -1.88
C LEU A 74 -2.21 13.75 -2.58
N THR A 75 -3.36 13.54 -1.95
CA THR A 75 -4.68 13.93 -2.47
C THR A 75 -4.86 15.44 -2.67
N GLU A 76 -3.97 16.27 -2.12
CA GLU A 76 -3.97 17.71 -2.35
C GLU A 76 -3.23 18.11 -3.64
N TYR A 77 -2.46 17.18 -4.22
CA TYR A 77 -1.68 17.39 -5.44
C TYR A 77 -2.28 16.73 -6.67
N VAL A 78 -3.26 15.84 -6.51
CA VAL A 78 -3.89 15.13 -7.61
C VAL A 78 -5.38 15.44 -7.67
N GLU A 79 -5.89 15.74 -8.86
CA GLU A 79 -7.30 16.08 -9.06
C GLU A 79 -8.24 14.89 -8.82
N LYS A 80 -7.75 13.68 -9.06
CA LYS A 80 -8.53 12.45 -8.92
C LYS A 80 -7.70 11.39 -8.21
N PRO A 81 -8.33 10.51 -7.41
CA PRO A 81 -7.64 9.36 -6.84
C PRO A 81 -6.97 8.52 -7.92
N LEU A 82 -5.77 8.02 -7.63
CA LEU A 82 -5.07 7.12 -8.53
C LEU A 82 -5.89 5.82 -8.68
N PRO A 83 -5.98 5.27 -9.89
CA PRO A 83 -6.80 4.08 -10.16
C PRO A 83 -6.17 2.77 -9.65
N VAL A 84 -4.95 2.84 -9.15
CA VAL A 84 -4.18 1.69 -8.67
C VAL A 84 -3.55 2.00 -7.32
N LEU A 85 -3.49 0.99 -6.45
CA LEU A 85 -2.71 1.00 -5.23
C LEU A 85 -1.45 0.14 -5.42
N VAL A 86 -0.28 0.77 -5.41
CA VAL A 86 1.00 0.07 -5.46
C VAL A 86 1.52 -0.11 -4.04
N LYS A 87 1.98 -1.33 -3.71
CA LYS A 87 2.55 -1.61 -2.40
C LYS A 87 3.71 -2.59 -2.46
N LEU A 88 4.66 -2.41 -1.57
CA LEU A 88 5.64 -3.43 -1.22
C LEU A 88 5.08 -4.22 -0.04
N LEU A 89 5.16 -5.53 -0.11
CA LEU A 89 4.68 -6.44 0.92
C LEU A 89 5.81 -7.41 1.29
N ASP A 90 6.19 -7.43 2.56
CA ASP A 90 7.11 -8.41 3.13
C ASP A 90 6.41 -9.16 4.27
N SER A 91 5.91 -10.36 3.99
CA SER A 91 5.19 -11.18 4.95
C SER A 91 6.14 -12.18 5.63
N TYR A 92 6.17 -12.19 6.97
CA TYR A 92 6.83 -13.22 7.78
C TYR A 92 5.86 -14.33 8.17
N SER A 93 4.60 -14.01 8.40
CA SER A 93 3.57 -14.99 8.71
C SER A 93 2.62 -15.17 7.55
N ARG A 94 1.94 -16.33 7.52
CA ARG A 94 0.95 -16.63 6.48
C ARG A 94 -0.12 -15.54 6.41
N LEU A 95 -0.38 -15.05 5.19
CA LEU A 95 -1.49 -14.16 4.94
C LEU A 95 -2.83 -14.87 5.11
N MET A 96 -3.85 -14.11 5.51
CA MET A 96 -5.23 -14.61 5.53
C MET A 96 -5.68 -14.96 4.11
N ILE A 97 -6.56 -15.96 4.01
CA ILE A 97 -7.22 -16.28 2.74
C ILE A 97 -8.08 -15.09 2.35
N GLN A 98 -7.92 -14.62 1.11
CA GLN A 98 -8.62 -13.48 0.56
C GLN A 98 -9.44 -13.89 -0.67
N VAL A 99 -10.58 -13.26 -0.83
CA VAL A 99 -11.40 -13.32 -2.04
C VAL A 99 -11.30 -11.99 -2.76
N HIS A 100 -11.04 -12.05 -4.08
CA HIS A 100 -10.97 -10.87 -4.94
C HIS A 100 -12.18 -10.86 -5.87
N PRO A 101 -13.28 -10.18 -5.51
CA PRO A 101 -14.49 -10.16 -6.31
C PRO A 101 -14.31 -9.34 -7.59
N ASP A 102 -15.05 -9.70 -8.64
CA ASP A 102 -15.30 -8.82 -9.78
C ASP A 102 -16.23 -7.65 -9.37
N ASP A 103 -16.42 -6.65 -10.26
CA ASP A 103 -17.22 -5.45 -9.98
C ASP A 103 -18.66 -5.82 -9.60
N ARG A 104 -19.28 -6.80 -10.26
CA ARG A 104 -20.64 -7.23 -9.99
C ARG A 104 -20.77 -7.81 -8.58
N ARG A 105 -19.88 -8.73 -8.21
CA ARG A 105 -19.90 -9.33 -6.86
C ARG A 105 -19.48 -8.34 -5.79
N ALA A 106 -18.57 -7.41 -6.10
CA ALA A 106 -18.21 -6.34 -5.19
C ALA A 106 -19.40 -5.44 -4.86
N ALA A 107 -20.21 -5.09 -5.85
CA ALA A 107 -21.44 -4.32 -5.64
C ALA A 107 -22.50 -5.11 -4.85
N GLU A 108 -22.69 -6.38 -5.21
CA GLU A 108 -23.72 -7.24 -4.62
C GLU A 108 -23.46 -7.56 -3.13
N TYR A 109 -22.21 -7.92 -2.77
CA TYR A 109 -21.89 -8.43 -1.43
C TYR A 109 -21.18 -7.43 -0.52
N PHE A 110 -20.53 -6.42 -1.07
CA PHE A 110 -19.71 -5.48 -0.30
C PHE A 110 -20.11 -4.02 -0.47
N HIS A 111 -21.16 -3.74 -1.26
CA HIS A 111 -21.61 -2.38 -1.59
C HIS A 111 -20.46 -1.48 -2.14
N SER A 112 -19.51 -2.09 -2.84
CA SER A 112 -18.38 -1.43 -3.47
C SER A 112 -18.63 -1.23 -4.95
N LEU A 113 -18.26 -0.05 -5.47
CA LEU A 113 -18.40 0.27 -6.89
C LEU A 113 -17.41 -0.48 -7.78
N LYS A 114 -16.33 -1.04 -7.20
CA LYS A 114 -15.28 -1.75 -7.92
C LYS A 114 -14.89 -3.02 -7.20
N GLY A 115 -14.56 -4.03 -7.97
CA GLY A 115 -13.90 -5.25 -7.51
C GLY A 115 -12.46 -4.99 -7.08
N LYS A 116 -11.76 -6.04 -6.73
CA LYS A 116 -10.35 -5.99 -6.34
C LYS A 116 -9.51 -6.82 -7.29
N ALA A 117 -9.15 -6.26 -8.44
CA ALA A 117 -8.11 -6.84 -9.28
C ALA A 117 -6.75 -6.65 -8.62
N GLU A 118 -5.96 -7.72 -8.48
CA GLU A 118 -4.65 -7.69 -7.86
C GLU A 118 -3.66 -8.53 -8.67
N CYS A 119 -2.44 -8.05 -8.80
CA CYS A 119 -1.32 -8.80 -9.36
C CYS A 119 -0.09 -8.67 -8.46
N TRP A 120 0.78 -9.68 -8.48
CA TRP A 120 1.99 -9.71 -7.69
C TRP A 120 3.22 -9.87 -8.58
N HIS A 121 4.25 -9.12 -8.27
CA HIS A 121 5.60 -9.29 -8.79
C HIS A 121 6.53 -9.65 -7.63
N ILE A 122 7.16 -10.83 -7.70
CA ILE A 122 8.02 -11.29 -6.63
C ILE A 122 9.40 -10.64 -6.79
N LEU A 123 9.77 -9.81 -5.83
CA LEU A 123 11.06 -9.12 -5.79
C LEU A 123 12.14 -9.93 -5.08
N GLY A 124 11.75 -10.77 -4.13
CA GLY A 124 12.64 -11.60 -3.35
C GLY A 124 11.86 -12.62 -2.54
N THR A 125 12.56 -13.54 -1.94
CA THR A 125 11.99 -14.57 -1.07
C THR A 125 12.90 -14.81 0.12
N ARG A 126 12.33 -15.27 1.24
CA ARG A 126 13.08 -15.75 2.40
C ARG A 126 12.42 -17.00 2.97
N GLU A 127 13.22 -17.87 3.54
CA GLU A 127 12.71 -19.00 4.31
C GLU A 127 12.22 -18.52 5.67
N MET A 128 11.15 -19.12 6.15
CA MET A 128 10.54 -18.80 7.43
C MET A 128 10.34 -20.09 8.22
N ASN A 129 10.98 -20.20 9.39
CA ASN A 129 10.89 -21.37 10.27
C ASN A 129 11.24 -22.70 9.56
N GLY A 130 12.18 -22.67 8.58
CA GLY A 130 12.56 -23.83 7.78
C GLY A 130 11.61 -24.17 6.64
N GLU A 131 10.57 -23.37 6.42
CA GLU A 131 9.65 -23.53 5.29
C GLU A 131 10.08 -22.65 4.11
N LYS A 132 10.02 -23.22 2.91
CA LYS A 132 10.23 -22.49 1.66
C LYS A 132 9.07 -21.53 1.41
N PRO A 133 9.31 -20.38 0.78
CA PRO A 133 8.23 -19.44 0.43
C PRO A 133 7.27 -20.07 -0.57
N TYR A 134 5.98 -19.80 -0.38
CA TYR A 134 4.92 -20.29 -1.26
C TYR A 134 3.77 -19.29 -1.39
N VAL A 135 3.00 -19.42 -2.44
CA VAL A 135 1.74 -18.71 -2.66
C VAL A 135 0.67 -19.73 -3.04
N TYR A 136 -0.50 -19.63 -2.44
CA TYR A 136 -1.68 -20.37 -2.88
C TYR A 136 -2.53 -19.51 -3.81
N LEU A 137 -2.90 -20.07 -4.95
CA LEU A 137 -3.76 -19.41 -5.93
C LEU A 137 -4.87 -20.38 -6.37
N GLY A 138 -6.11 -19.97 -6.16
CA GLY A 138 -7.29 -20.76 -6.54
C GLY A 138 -7.62 -21.89 -5.59
N PHE A 139 -8.59 -22.69 -6.00
CA PHE A 139 -9.07 -23.88 -5.30
C PHE A 139 -9.03 -25.09 -6.22
N LYS A 140 -8.79 -26.26 -5.65
CA LYS A 140 -8.98 -27.55 -6.35
C LYS A 140 -10.34 -28.12 -5.98
#